data_e926f671dd52981a28f6e6bc6d564b0f
#
_entry.id   e926f671dd52981a28f6e6bc6d564b0f
#
_cell.length_a   1.000
_cell.length_b   1.000
_cell.length_c   1.000
_cell.angle_alpha   90.00
_cell.angle_beta   90.00
_cell.angle_gamma   90.00
#
_symmetry.space_group_name_H-M   'P 1'
#
loop_
_entity.id
_entity.type
_entity.pdbx_description
1 polymer ?
#
loop_
_entity_poly.entity_id
_entity_poly.type
_entity_poly.pdbx_seq_one_letter_code
_entity_poly.pdbx_strand_id
1 'polypeptide(L)'
;MSEQSRISRKTLSIMILVVCIFIVVLYNLPGSRKPGAEQPGPLVLPXQNXALKERADGLKLTSLEMIEQAHAKPHKVXIESWDTPNGARVLFVQAPEIPMLDVKVVFDAGAARDQSLPGLAQLTSSMLTEGAGIADVDAIARHFEGLGASINSASYRDMAVVSLRTLSDSQYRDPALTLFYDVVSQPTFPQSSLQRLRGQMLLGLQQEKQSPGALAQKAFFQQLYGELPYGIPPNGNEDSLNRIGTEDLRRFHQQYYVAANMVVAMIGDIDRTQAELIALQLDKQLPAGQPAPPLPAANKLQQAIQEHVEFPSSQTHIMVGGLGVKRGDPDWFALYVGNEILGAGGFSSRLNQIIRQDHGLAYSVYSHFIPMAGAGPFLINLQTRSDQTRQALDLLNTTLSDFVRNGPTAQELDAAKRHILGSFPLQTASNSNIVDYLGMIGFYDLPLNYLDTYIGNVEQVEVDDVRQAFQRIVQPDALLTVTAGQDSGAAETVP
;
A
#
# COMPACT_ATOMS: atom_id res chain seq x y z
N MET A 1 -28.17 19.97 35.02
CA MET A 1 -27.31 18.84 35.45
C MET A 1 -26.95 18.07 34.20
N SER A 2 -25.77 18.31 33.69
CA SER A 2 -25.31 17.71 32.42
C SER A 2 -24.54 16.41 32.71
N GLU A 3 -25.09 15.29 32.32
CA GLU A 3 -24.35 14.03 32.27
C GLU A 3 -23.42 14.10 31.08
N GLN A 4 -22.15 14.40 31.33
CA GLN A 4 -21.12 14.19 30.34
C GLN A 4 -20.83 12.69 30.27
N SER A 5 -21.19 12.09 29.16
CA SER A 5 -20.89 10.67 28.92
C SER A 5 -19.36 10.52 28.79
N ARG A 6 -18.77 9.91 29.80
CA ARG A 6 -17.34 9.53 29.74
C ARG A 6 -17.19 8.36 28.79
N ILE A 7 -16.67 8.63 27.63
CA ILE A 7 -16.28 7.56 26.69
C ILE A 7 -15.21 6.72 27.40
N SER A 8 -15.48 5.44 27.56
CA SER A 8 -14.55 4.58 28.28
C SER A 8 -13.23 4.44 27.49
N ARG A 9 -12.12 4.32 28.21
CA ARG A 9 -10.80 4.12 27.58
C ARG A 9 -10.77 2.92 26.66
N LYS A 10 -11.58 1.91 26.93
CA LYS A 10 -11.70 0.72 26.06
C LYS A 10 -12.37 1.06 24.74
N THR A 11 -13.38 1.91 24.72
CA THR A 11 -14.07 2.32 23.49
C THR A 11 -13.15 3.17 22.62
N LEU A 12 -12.35 4.02 23.23
CA LEU A 12 -11.38 4.84 22.51
C LEU A 12 -10.26 3.97 21.91
N SER A 13 -9.79 2.97 22.64
CA SER A 13 -8.76 2.04 22.15
C SER A 13 -9.27 1.20 20.99
N ILE A 14 -10.50 0.76 21.03
CA ILE A 14 -11.11 -0.01 19.95
C ILE A 14 -11.27 0.86 18.70
N MET A 15 -11.66 2.10 18.87
CA MET A 15 -11.83 3.04 17.76
C MET A 15 -10.49 3.35 17.09
N ILE A 16 -9.44 3.52 17.88
CA ILE A 16 -8.08 3.74 17.36
C ILE A 16 -7.58 2.50 16.61
N LEU A 17 -7.87 1.31 17.11
CA LEU A 17 -7.43 0.06 16.49
C LEU A 17 -8.14 -0.18 15.14
N VAL A 18 -9.43 0.10 15.05
CA VAL A 18 -10.19 -0.04 13.80
C VAL A 18 -9.67 0.93 12.74
N VAL A 19 -9.32 2.15 13.16
CA VAL A 19 -8.71 3.14 12.27
C VAL A 19 -7.33 2.67 11.82
N CYS A 20 -6.55 2.04 12.71
CA CYS A 20 -5.22 1.53 12.36
C CYS A 20 -5.28 0.36 11.38
N ILE A 21 -6.25 -0.54 11.49
CA ILE A 21 -6.40 -1.66 10.56
C ILE A 21 -6.78 -1.14 9.15
N PHE A 22 -7.66 -0.16 9.08
CA PHE A 22 -8.02 0.48 7.80
C PHE A 22 -6.82 1.21 7.18
N ILE A 23 -6.01 1.83 8.01
CA ILE A 23 -4.80 2.55 7.60
C ILE A 23 -3.76 1.55 7.06
N VAL A 24 -3.57 0.38 7.67
CA VAL A 24 -2.55 -0.58 7.26
C VAL A 24 -2.82 -1.14 5.86
N VAL A 25 -4.09 -1.33 5.49
CA VAL A 25 -4.43 -1.82 4.16
C VAL A 25 -4.17 -0.75 3.08
N LEU A 26 -4.35 0.52 3.43
CA LEU A 26 -4.18 1.62 2.48
C LEU A 26 -2.75 2.17 2.45
N TYR A 27 -2.00 1.98 3.54
CA TYR A 27 -0.62 2.45 3.64
C TYR A 27 0.36 1.60 2.83
N ASN A 28 -0.06 0.42 2.42
CA ASN A 28 0.86 -0.57 1.89
C ASN A 28 0.84 -0.69 0.37
N LEU A 29 0.31 0.33 -0.31
CA LEU A 29 0.30 0.34 -1.77
C LEU A 29 1.33 1.35 -2.27
N PRO A 30 2.39 0.90 -2.93
CA PRO A 30 3.29 1.86 -3.56
C PRO A 30 2.48 2.72 -4.53
N GLY A 31 2.51 4.01 -4.32
CA GLY A 31 1.78 4.95 -5.15
C GLY A 31 0.36 5.27 -4.69
N SER A 32 -0.13 4.63 -3.61
CA SER A 32 -1.42 5.06 -3.06
C SER A 32 -1.20 6.25 -2.15
N ARG A 33 -2.03 7.25 -2.30
CA ARG A 33 -2.07 8.32 -1.32
C ARG A 33 -2.43 7.75 0.04
N LYS A 34 -1.69 8.16 1.03
CA LYS A 34 -2.07 7.90 2.41
C LYS A 34 -3.41 8.58 2.66
N PRO A 35 -4.52 7.85 2.87
CA PRO A 35 -5.78 8.53 3.13
C PRO A 35 -5.71 9.19 4.48
N GLY A 36 -6.06 10.46 4.50
CA GLY A 36 -6.28 11.13 5.76
C GLY A 36 -5.11 11.12 6.68
N ALA A 37 -3.89 11.31 6.17
CA ALA A 37 -3.01 12.11 6.97
C ALA A 37 -3.80 13.40 7.13
N GLU A 38 -4.58 13.52 8.18
CA GLU A 38 -4.87 14.85 8.69
C GLU A 38 -3.54 15.55 8.54
N GLN A 39 -3.47 16.51 7.64
CA GLN A 39 -2.35 17.43 7.70
C GLN A 39 -2.28 17.78 9.17
N PRO A 40 -1.20 17.44 9.84
CA PRO A 40 -1.04 17.99 11.16
C PRO A 40 -1.29 19.47 10.92
N GLY A 41 -2.25 20.01 11.62
CA GLY A 41 -2.45 21.43 11.64
C GLY A 41 -1.06 22.00 11.80
N PRO A 42 -0.76 23.14 11.22
CA PRO A 42 0.60 23.59 11.09
C PRO A 42 1.29 23.40 12.43
N LEU A 43 2.20 22.43 12.47
CA LEU A 43 3.12 22.30 13.59
C LEU A 43 3.91 23.60 13.57
N VAL A 44 3.41 24.55 14.30
CA VAL A 44 4.10 25.79 14.57
C VAL A 44 5.24 25.39 15.50
N LEU A 45 6.34 25.00 14.89
CA LEU A 45 7.60 24.87 15.60
C LEU A 45 8.08 26.29 15.86
N PRO A 46 8.16 26.70 17.09
CA PRO A 46 8.45 28.12 17.40
C PRO A 46 9.86 28.56 17.04
N UNK A 47 10.37 28.04 16.27
CA UNK A 47 11.65 28.53 16.02
C UNK A 47 12.05 28.72 14.63
N GLN A 48 11.27 28.16 13.95
CA GLN A 48 11.71 28.20 12.56
C GLN A 48 11.04 29.29 11.74
N ASN A 49 10.14 29.98 12.32
CA ASN A 49 9.40 31.02 11.60
C ASN A 49 10.26 32.18 11.08
N UNK A 50 11.23 32.35 11.56
CA UNK A 50 12.08 33.38 11.19
C UNK A 50 12.89 33.17 9.98
N ALA A 51 13.33 31.99 9.88
CA ALA A 51 14.08 31.65 8.69
C ALA A 51 13.20 31.43 7.48
N LEU A 52 11.98 30.93 7.68
CA LEU A 52 11.01 30.77 6.63
C LEU A 52 10.42 32.11 6.18
N LYS A 53 10.29 33.05 7.10
CA LYS A 53 9.81 34.40 6.78
C LYS A 53 10.87 35.19 6.03
N GLU A 54 12.15 35.08 6.40
CA GLU A 54 13.27 35.71 5.68
C GLU A 54 13.43 35.12 4.27
N ARG A 55 13.19 33.81 4.10
CA ARG A 55 13.20 33.20 2.77
C ARG A 55 11.99 33.60 1.92
N ALA A 56 10.84 33.75 2.54
CA ALA A 56 9.64 34.20 1.84
C ALA A 56 9.73 35.68 1.44
N ASP A 57 10.33 36.51 2.28
CA ASP A 57 10.50 37.92 1.98
C ASP A 57 11.58 38.18 0.92
N GLY A 58 12.49 37.20 0.71
CA GLY A 58 13.49 37.27 -0.37
C GLY A 58 12.96 36.82 -1.73
N LEU A 59 11.82 36.14 -1.76
CA LEU A 59 11.19 35.71 -2.99
C LEU A 59 10.00 36.62 -3.28
N LYS A 60 10.24 37.65 -4.08
CA LYS A 60 9.15 38.47 -4.59
C LYS A 60 8.40 37.67 -5.65
N LEU A 61 7.50 36.81 -5.20
CA LEU A 61 6.60 36.10 -6.11
C LEU A 61 5.53 37.09 -6.54
N THR A 62 5.67 37.61 -7.73
CA THR A 62 4.82 38.67 -8.23
C THR A 62 3.61 38.16 -9.02
N SER A 63 3.48 36.84 -9.24
CA SER A 63 2.32 36.29 -9.93
C SER A 63 2.13 34.80 -9.65
N LEU A 64 0.89 34.35 -9.77
CA LEU A 64 0.53 32.92 -9.70
C LEU A 64 1.25 32.11 -10.79
N GLU A 65 1.56 32.71 -11.93
CA GLU A 65 2.32 32.08 -13.00
C GLU A 65 3.73 31.69 -12.57
N MET A 66 4.37 32.51 -11.73
CA MET A 66 5.71 32.19 -11.21
C MET A 66 5.64 31.03 -10.22
N ILE A 67 4.56 30.92 -9.47
CA ILE A 67 4.34 29.78 -8.57
C ILE A 67 4.15 28.51 -9.41
N GLU A 68 3.34 28.57 -10.46
CA GLU A 68 3.14 27.44 -11.37
C GLU A 68 4.43 27.03 -12.06
N GLN A 69 5.25 27.99 -12.49
CA GLN A 69 6.54 27.70 -13.10
C GLN A 69 7.55 27.14 -12.11
N ALA A 70 7.51 27.59 -10.87
CA ALA A 70 8.41 27.08 -9.82
C ALA A 70 8.07 25.65 -9.45
N HIS A 71 6.78 25.25 -9.56
CA HIS A 71 6.36 23.90 -9.30
C HIS A 71 6.51 22.95 -10.50
N ALA A 72 6.80 23.49 -11.66
CA ALA A 72 6.79 22.74 -12.92
C ALA A 72 8.14 22.15 -13.33
N LYS A 73 9.19 22.32 -12.53
CA LYS A 73 10.49 21.72 -12.86
C LYS A 73 10.49 20.24 -12.43
N PRO A 74 10.56 19.31 -13.39
CA PRO A 74 10.65 17.90 -13.01
C PRO A 74 11.95 17.66 -12.25
N HIS A 75 11.84 17.07 -11.08
CA HIS A 75 12.99 16.64 -10.30
C HIS A 75 13.55 15.36 -10.94
N LYS A 76 14.66 15.51 -11.66
CA LYS A 76 15.25 14.38 -12.37
C LYS A 76 15.97 13.48 -11.37
N VAL A 77 15.56 12.20 -11.35
CA VAL A 77 16.16 11.22 -10.45
C VAL A 77 17.01 10.25 -11.26
N UNK A 78 18.12 10.14 -11.08
CA UNK A 78 18.98 9.46 -11.73
C UNK A 78 19.11 8.23 -11.13
N ILE A 79 18.54 7.32 -11.64
CA ILE A 79 18.57 5.93 -11.18
C ILE A 79 19.67 5.17 -11.93
N GLU A 80 20.60 4.60 -11.18
CA GLU A 80 21.57 3.63 -11.70
C GLU A 80 21.05 2.22 -11.40
N SER A 81 21.18 1.31 -12.35
CA SER A 81 20.70 -0.06 -12.18
C SER A 81 21.69 -1.07 -12.73
N TRP A 82 21.80 -2.21 -12.06
CA TRP A 82 22.64 -3.34 -12.48
C TRP A 82 22.13 -4.61 -11.81
N ASP A 83 22.65 -5.74 -12.26
CA ASP A 83 22.31 -7.04 -11.67
C ASP A 83 23.52 -7.58 -10.90
N THR A 84 23.24 -8.28 -9.80
CA THR A 84 24.27 -9.00 -9.06
C THR A 84 24.60 -10.34 -9.74
N PRO A 85 25.70 -10.99 -9.37
CA PRO A 85 26.05 -12.28 -10.03
C PRO A 85 24.97 -13.34 -9.93
N ASN A 86 24.19 -13.40 -8.85
CA ASN A 86 23.15 -14.40 -8.68
C ASN A 86 21.76 -13.90 -9.09
N GLY A 87 21.68 -12.76 -9.75
CA GLY A 87 20.48 -12.32 -10.43
C GLY A 87 19.57 -11.35 -9.69
N ALA A 88 20.04 -10.78 -8.58
CA ALA A 88 19.29 -9.71 -7.93
C ALA A 88 19.39 -8.43 -8.77
N ARG A 89 18.28 -7.72 -8.88
CA ARG A 89 18.26 -6.42 -9.56
C ARG A 89 18.50 -5.31 -8.54
N VAL A 90 19.41 -4.39 -8.87
CA VAL A 90 19.76 -3.27 -8.00
C VAL A 90 19.34 -1.96 -8.66
N LEU A 91 18.71 -1.09 -7.85
CA LEU A 91 18.40 0.29 -8.26
C LEU A 91 18.97 1.22 -7.20
N PHE A 92 19.74 2.22 -7.64
CA PHE A 92 20.47 3.09 -6.74
C PHE A 92 20.37 4.55 -7.18
N VAL A 93 20.15 5.44 -6.22
CA VAL A 93 20.19 6.88 -6.40
C VAL A 93 21.19 7.45 -5.40
N GLN A 94 22.21 8.13 -5.89
CA GLN A 94 23.14 8.84 -5.02
C GLN A 94 22.52 10.15 -4.57
N ALA A 95 22.44 10.37 -3.26
CA ALA A 95 21.80 11.57 -2.69
C ALA A 95 22.62 12.04 -1.48
N PRO A 96 23.68 12.80 -1.71
CA PRO A 96 24.63 13.19 -0.64
C PRO A 96 24.16 14.36 0.21
N GLU A 97 23.00 14.94 -0.07
CA GLU A 97 22.52 16.14 0.62
C GLU A 97 22.15 15.90 2.08
N ILE A 98 21.80 14.65 2.41
CA ILE A 98 21.47 14.24 3.78
C ILE A 98 22.41 13.09 4.14
N PRO A 99 23.06 13.11 5.35
CA PRO A 99 24.05 12.08 5.70
C PRO A 99 23.37 10.78 6.17
N MET A 100 22.57 10.20 5.31
CA MET A 100 21.80 8.99 5.58
C MET A 100 21.81 8.06 4.39
N LEU A 101 21.51 6.78 4.66
CA LEU A 101 21.37 5.75 3.64
C LEU A 101 20.08 4.98 3.93
N ASP A 102 19.26 4.84 2.92
CA ASP A 102 18.09 3.96 2.93
C ASP A 102 18.35 2.76 2.03
N VAL A 103 18.17 1.55 2.57
CA VAL A 103 18.27 0.29 1.84
C VAL A 103 16.95 -0.45 1.99
N LYS A 104 16.38 -0.87 0.87
CA LYS A 104 15.13 -1.63 0.86
C LYS A 104 15.34 -2.88 0.01
N VAL A 105 15.17 -4.04 0.63
CA VAL A 105 15.30 -5.33 -0.05
C VAL A 105 13.89 -5.89 -0.22
N VAL A 106 13.55 -6.24 -1.46
CA VAL A 106 12.20 -6.68 -1.82
C VAL A 106 12.30 -8.08 -2.41
N PHE A 107 11.55 -9.02 -1.84
CA PHE A 107 11.48 -10.40 -2.32
C PHE A 107 10.07 -10.69 -2.82
N ASP A 108 9.97 -11.49 -3.88
CA ASP A 108 8.69 -12.06 -4.31
C ASP A 108 8.34 -13.20 -3.36
N ALA A 109 7.92 -12.81 -2.17
CA ALA A 109 7.78 -13.69 -1.01
C ALA A 109 6.62 -13.22 -0.13
N GLY A 110 5.55 -12.73 -0.77
CA GLY A 110 4.37 -12.27 -0.05
C GLY A 110 3.35 -13.35 0.18
N ALA A 111 2.18 -12.94 0.64
CA ALA A 111 1.10 -13.87 1.00
C ALA A 111 0.62 -14.71 -0.18
N ALA A 112 0.81 -14.22 -1.41
CA ALA A 112 0.46 -15.01 -2.60
C ALA A 112 1.26 -16.32 -2.68
N ARG A 113 2.34 -16.45 -1.92
CA ARG A 113 3.17 -17.66 -1.87
C ARG A 113 2.85 -18.59 -0.70
N ASP A 114 1.84 -18.29 0.09
CA ASP A 114 1.49 -19.04 1.30
C ASP A 114 1.03 -20.47 1.00
N GLN A 115 0.43 -20.72 -0.16
CA GLN A 115 -0.11 -22.02 -0.55
C GLN A 115 -1.10 -22.53 0.53
N SER A 116 -0.84 -23.68 1.11
CA SER A 116 -1.76 -24.33 2.05
C SER A 116 -1.67 -23.80 3.49
N LEU A 117 -0.77 -22.81 3.73
CA LEU A 117 -0.57 -22.26 5.09
C LEU A 117 -0.76 -20.74 5.08
N PRO A 118 -2.01 -20.26 4.94
CA PRO A 118 -2.25 -18.81 5.00
C PRO A 118 -1.64 -18.18 6.25
N GLY A 119 -0.98 -17.05 6.08
CA GLY A 119 -0.29 -16.36 7.16
C GLY A 119 1.19 -16.67 7.24
N LEU A 120 1.68 -17.66 6.47
CA LEU A 120 3.09 -18.08 6.54
C LEU A 120 4.05 -16.94 6.14
N ALA A 121 3.77 -16.23 5.05
CA ALA A 121 4.63 -15.13 4.61
C ALA A 121 4.69 -14.03 5.67
N GLN A 122 3.56 -13.71 6.27
CA GLN A 122 3.51 -12.67 7.30
C GLN A 122 4.29 -13.06 8.55
N LEU A 123 4.12 -14.29 9.02
CA LEU A 123 4.89 -14.78 10.17
C LEU A 123 6.38 -14.81 9.87
N THR A 124 6.78 -15.30 8.69
CA THR A 124 8.18 -15.33 8.30
C THR A 124 8.78 -13.92 8.34
N SER A 125 8.10 -12.96 7.76
CA SER A 125 8.54 -11.56 7.74
C SER A 125 8.66 -10.99 9.16
N SER A 126 7.67 -11.23 10.01
CA SER A 126 7.67 -10.71 11.38
C SER A 126 8.77 -11.33 12.23
N MET A 127 9.19 -12.56 11.91
CA MET A 127 10.20 -13.29 12.68
C MET A 127 11.63 -12.87 12.35
N LEU A 128 11.86 -12.12 11.27
CA LEU A 128 13.24 -11.80 10.85
C LEU A 128 14.02 -11.04 11.92
N THR A 129 13.35 -10.16 12.65
CA THR A 129 13.98 -9.35 13.69
C THR A 129 13.89 -9.99 15.08
N GLU A 130 13.44 -11.23 15.16
CA GLU A 130 13.30 -11.95 16.44
C GLU A 130 14.53 -12.75 16.82
N GLY A 131 15.50 -12.81 15.95
CA GLY A 131 16.78 -13.49 16.15
C GLY A 131 17.47 -13.66 14.82
N ALA A 132 18.76 -13.32 14.76
CA ALA A 132 19.54 -13.40 13.52
C ALA A 132 20.99 -13.67 13.86
N GLY A 133 21.57 -14.72 13.26
CA GLY A 133 22.92 -15.14 13.59
C GLY A 133 23.03 -15.46 15.06
N ILE A 134 23.91 -14.76 15.78
CA ILE A 134 24.09 -14.94 17.23
C ILE A 134 23.29 -13.92 18.05
N ALA A 135 22.62 -12.99 17.40
CA ALA A 135 21.87 -11.93 18.10
C ALA A 135 20.44 -12.38 18.38
N ASP A 136 20.02 -12.24 19.64
CA ASP A 136 18.61 -12.45 20.00
C ASP A 136 17.79 -11.16 19.74
N VAL A 137 16.49 -11.22 20.03
CA VAL A 137 15.59 -10.12 19.73
C VAL A 137 16.00 -8.82 20.44
N ASP A 138 16.43 -8.91 21.70
CA ASP A 138 16.85 -7.73 22.45
C ASP A 138 18.17 -7.17 21.91
N ALA A 139 19.10 -8.03 21.55
CA ALA A 139 20.40 -7.62 20.98
C ALA A 139 20.20 -6.90 19.65
N ILE A 140 19.31 -7.41 18.78
CA ILE A 140 19.00 -6.77 17.49
C ILE A 140 18.45 -5.37 17.74
N ALA A 141 17.47 -5.23 18.63
CA ALA A 141 16.84 -3.94 18.90
C ALA A 141 17.85 -2.93 19.47
N ARG A 142 18.64 -3.37 20.47
CA ARG A 142 19.63 -2.51 21.11
C ARG A 142 20.72 -2.06 20.14
N HIS A 143 21.16 -2.97 19.28
CA HIS A 143 22.25 -2.69 18.34
C HIS A 143 21.83 -1.60 17.33
N PHE A 144 20.67 -1.77 16.71
CA PHE A 144 20.19 -0.75 15.76
C PHE A 144 19.92 0.59 16.47
N GLU A 145 19.28 0.55 17.63
CA GLU A 145 18.99 1.77 18.39
C GLU A 145 20.27 2.51 18.76
N GLY A 146 21.31 1.76 19.20
CA GLY A 146 22.61 2.36 19.55
C GLY A 146 23.34 2.97 18.39
N LEU A 147 23.04 2.53 17.16
CA LEU A 147 23.66 3.06 15.95
C LEU A 147 22.82 4.20 15.31
N GLY A 148 21.68 4.53 15.90
CA GLY A 148 20.77 5.49 15.31
C GLY A 148 20.11 4.98 14.03
N ALA A 149 20.01 3.65 13.88
CA ALA A 149 19.44 3.02 12.71
C ALA A 149 18.05 2.50 13.00
N SER A 150 17.24 2.38 11.94
CA SER A 150 15.90 1.80 12.01
C SER A 150 15.81 0.63 11.05
N ILE A 151 15.21 -0.47 11.50
CA ILE A 151 14.92 -1.62 10.66
C ILE A 151 13.43 -1.89 10.69
N ASN A 152 12.89 -2.32 9.56
CA ASN A 152 11.48 -2.69 9.46
C ASN A 152 11.33 -3.86 8.49
N SER A 153 10.44 -4.77 8.82
CA SER A 153 10.02 -5.82 7.89
C SER A 153 8.52 -5.73 7.68
N ALA A 154 8.08 -6.01 6.46
CA ALA A 154 6.67 -5.93 6.11
C ALA A 154 6.35 -7.02 5.08
N SER A 155 5.12 -7.52 5.13
CA SER A 155 4.64 -8.55 4.21
C SER A 155 3.36 -8.05 3.55
N TYR A 156 3.30 -8.21 2.23
CA TYR A 156 2.15 -7.83 1.40
C TYR A 156 1.72 -9.04 0.58
N ARG A 157 0.67 -8.89 -0.21
CA ARG A 157 0.28 -10.00 -1.08
C ARG A 157 1.38 -10.39 -2.06
N ASP A 158 2.04 -9.39 -2.67
CA ASP A 158 3.07 -9.67 -3.68
C ASP A 158 4.46 -9.89 -3.12
N MET A 159 4.79 -9.28 -1.97
CA MET A 159 6.20 -9.14 -1.62
C MET A 159 6.43 -9.12 -0.12
N ALA A 160 7.65 -9.50 0.26
CA ALA A 160 8.21 -9.22 1.57
C ALA A 160 9.27 -8.14 1.42
N VAL A 161 9.29 -7.19 2.33
CA VAL A 161 10.18 -6.04 2.27
C VAL A 161 10.93 -5.92 3.58
N VAL A 162 12.27 -5.76 3.52
CA VAL A 162 13.08 -5.46 4.69
C VAL A 162 13.80 -4.15 4.42
N SER A 163 13.60 -3.18 5.30
CA SER A 163 14.10 -1.82 5.11
C SER A 163 15.06 -1.44 6.23
N LEU A 164 16.14 -0.77 5.86
CA LEU A 164 17.10 -0.21 6.82
C LEU A 164 17.27 1.26 6.52
N ARG A 165 17.21 2.10 7.55
CA ARG A 165 17.66 3.48 7.48
C ARG A 165 18.81 3.66 8.46
N THR A 166 19.95 4.16 7.98
CA THR A 166 21.13 4.33 8.81
C THR A 166 21.81 5.67 8.48
N LEU A 167 22.61 6.16 9.42
CA LEU A 167 23.52 7.25 9.14
C LEU A 167 24.56 6.79 8.11
N SER A 168 25.02 7.72 7.25
CA SER A 168 25.95 7.37 6.18
C SER A 168 27.40 7.27 6.64
N ASP A 169 27.74 7.86 7.81
CA ASP A 169 29.08 7.75 8.39
C ASP A 169 29.41 6.27 8.62
N SER A 170 30.56 5.80 8.12
CA SER A 170 30.94 4.39 8.16
C SER A 170 31.00 3.82 9.58
N GLN A 171 31.27 4.65 10.58
CA GLN A 171 31.28 4.23 11.98
C GLN A 171 29.92 3.65 12.40
N TYR A 172 28.83 4.19 11.89
CA TYR A 172 27.47 3.78 12.20
C TYR A 172 26.89 2.88 11.11
N ARG A 173 27.17 3.22 9.85
CA ARG A 173 26.63 2.51 8.69
C ARG A 173 27.09 1.06 8.61
N ASP A 174 28.41 0.83 8.76
CA ASP A 174 28.96 -0.50 8.52
C ASP A 174 28.47 -1.52 9.55
N PRO A 175 28.44 -1.24 10.87
CA PRO A 175 27.81 -2.19 11.80
C PRO A 175 26.32 -2.37 11.56
N ALA A 176 25.59 -1.31 11.18
CA ALA A 176 24.15 -1.43 10.89
C ALA A 176 23.93 -2.35 9.69
N LEU A 177 24.72 -2.20 8.63
CA LEU A 177 24.61 -3.08 7.46
C LEU A 177 24.96 -4.51 7.79
N THR A 178 26.00 -4.75 8.60
CA THR A 178 26.40 -6.11 8.98
C THR A 178 25.24 -6.85 9.67
N LEU A 179 24.58 -6.20 10.61
CA LEU A 179 23.43 -6.82 11.26
C LEU A 179 22.23 -6.94 10.33
N PHE A 180 22.01 -5.95 9.46
CA PHE A 180 20.96 -6.00 8.46
C PHE A 180 21.11 -7.21 7.56
N TYR A 181 22.34 -7.51 7.09
CA TYR A 181 22.57 -8.69 6.27
C TYR A 181 22.20 -9.97 7.02
N ASP A 182 22.51 -10.04 8.31
CA ASP A 182 22.17 -11.23 9.12
C ASP A 182 20.65 -11.35 9.30
N VAL A 183 19.96 -10.24 9.54
CA VAL A 183 18.49 -10.24 9.67
C VAL A 183 17.85 -10.77 8.39
N VAL A 184 18.33 -10.35 7.23
CA VAL A 184 17.78 -10.79 5.94
C VAL A 184 18.13 -12.25 5.67
N SER A 185 19.37 -12.68 5.95
CA SER A 185 19.91 -13.95 5.46
C SER A 185 19.97 -15.07 6.50
N GLN A 186 20.01 -14.75 7.78
CA GLN A 186 20.22 -15.75 8.84
C GLN A 186 19.25 -15.63 10.01
N PRO A 187 17.93 -15.48 9.75
CA PRO A 187 16.98 -15.48 10.86
C PRO A 187 16.98 -16.86 11.53
N THR A 188 16.85 -16.84 12.84
CA THR A 188 16.94 -18.09 13.63
C THR A 188 15.59 -18.68 13.98
N PHE A 189 14.52 -17.92 13.79
CA PHE A 189 13.14 -18.37 14.03
C PHE A 189 12.96 -19.02 15.41
N PRO A 190 13.19 -18.27 16.51
CA PRO A 190 13.06 -18.86 17.84
C PRO A 190 11.62 -19.31 18.12
N GLN A 191 11.46 -20.46 18.75
CA GLN A 191 10.14 -21.03 19.05
C GLN A 191 9.31 -20.11 19.96
N SER A 192 9.94 -19.48 20.95
CA SER A 192 9.22 -18.57 21.85
C SER A 192 8.67 -17.35 21.13
N SER A 193 9.43 -16.82 20.16
CA SER A 193 8.97 -15.70 19.34
C SER A 193 7.81 -16.13 18.45
N LEU A 194 7.89 -17.30 17.84
CA LEU A 194 6.81 -17.82 17.03
C LEU A 194 5.52 -17.94 17.84
N GLN A 195 5.60 -18.46 19.06
CA GLN A 195 4.43 -18.60 19.92
C GLN A 195 3.80 -17.24 20.24
N ARG A 196 4.64 -16.24 20.52
CA ARG A 196 4.16 -14.90 20.85
C ARG A 196 3.52 -14.24 19.63
N LEU A 197 4.17 -14.29 18.48
CA LEU A 197 3.66 -13.66 17.25
C LEU A 197 2.42 -14.40 16.72
N ARG A 198 2.39 -15.74 16.83
CA ARG A 198 1.19 -16.52 16.51
C ARG A 198 0.02 -16.03 17.38
N GLY A 199 0.26 -15.88 18.68
CA GLY A 199 -0.77 -15.41 19.60
C GLY A 199 -1.29 -14.04 19.23
N GLN A 200 -0.40 -13.14 18.82
CA GLN A 200 -0.81 -11.80 18.37
C GLN A 200 -1.67 -11.88 17.11
N MET A 201 -1.29 -12.74 16.15
CA MET A 201 -2.08 -12.88 14.92
C MET A 201 -3.44 -13.52 15.20
N LEU A 202 -3.48 -14.53 16.10
CA LEU A 202 -4.77 -15.13 16.49
C LEU A 202 -5.68 -14.11 17.18
N LEU A 203 -5.12 -13.24 18.02
CA LEU A 203 -5.90 -12.16 18.62
C LEU A 203 -6.41 -11.19 17.56
N GLY A 204 -5.59 -10.89 16.56
CA GLY A 204 -6.00 -10.06 15.43
C GLY A 204 -7.18 -10.64 14.67
N LEU A 205 -7.22 -11.97 14.48
CA LEU A 205 -8.34 -12.64 13.82
C LEU A 205 -9.62 -12.53 14.67
N GLN A 206 -9.51 -12.61 16.00
CA GLN A 206 -10.67 -12.44 16.86
C GLN A 206 -11.22 -11.01 16.77
N GLN A 207 -10.32 -10.01 16.72
CA GLN A 207 -10.71 -8.63 16.53
C GLN A 207 -11.36 -8.39 15.16
N GLU A 208 -10.85 -9.05 14.13
CA GLU A 208 -11.40 -8.97 12.78
C GLU A 208 -12.87 -9.41 12.75
N LYS A 209 -13.24 -10.43 13.54
CA LYS A 209 -14.63 -10.89 13.64
C LYS A 209 -15.55 -9.83 14.22
N GLN A 210 -15.01 -8.80 14.88
CA GLN A 210 -15.77 -7.70 15.44
C GLN A 210 -15.79 -6.48 14.53
N SER A 211 -15.22 -6.58 13.32
CA SER A 211 -15.09 -5.47 12.38
C SER A 211 -15.86 -5.79 11.09
N PRO A 212 -17.03 -5.17 10.86
CA PRO A 212 -17.76 -5.44 9.62
C PRO A 212 -16.98 -5.02 8.38
N GLY A 213 -16.16 -3.95 8.46
CA GLY A 213 -15.34 -3.56 7.34
C GLY A 213 -14.27 -4.59 6.98
N ALA A 214 -13.62 -5.19 7.98
CA ALA A 214 -12.62 -6.25 7.75
C ALA A 214 -13.28 -7.50 7.17
N LEU A 215 -14.47 -7.85 7.65
CA LEU A 215 -15.21 -9.00 7.13
C LEU A 215 -15.65 -8.78 5.68
N ALA A 216 -16.08 -7.57 5.35
CA ALA A 216 -16.43 -7.22 3.97
C ALA A 216 -15.24 -7.34 3.03
N GLN A 217 -14.10 -6.84 3.45
CA GLN A 217 -12.87 -6.89 2.65
C GLN A 217 -12.43 -8.33 2.41
N LYS A 218 -12.44 -9.14 3.45
CA LYS A 218 -12.08 -10.56 3.34
C LYS A 218 -13.03 -11.29 2.38
N ALA A 219 -14.32 -11.05 2.50
CA ALA A 219 -15.33 -11.65 1.60
C ALA A 219 -15.11 -11.18 0.15
N PHE A 220 -14.78 -9.91 -0.04
CA PHE A 220 -14.55 -9.35 -1.37
C PHE A 220 -13.38 -10.06 -2.06
N PHE A 221 -12.23 -10.19 -1.39
CA PHE A 221 -11.07 -10.85 -1.98
C PHE A 221 -11.34 -12.34 -2.23
N GLN A 222 -12.02 -13.02 -1.31
CA GLN A 222 -12.36 -14.43 -1.51
C GLN A 222 -13.29 -14.65 -2.70
N GLN A 223 -14.30 -13.80 -2.85
CA GLN A 223 -15.23 -13.90 -3.99
C GLN A 223 -14.52 -13.57 -5.30
N LEU A 224 -13.67 -12.55 -5.29
CA LEU A 224 -13.02 -12.10 -6.52
C LEU A 224 -11.97 -13.09 -7.01
N TYR A 225 -11.17 -13.66 -6.12
CA TYR A 225 -10.03 -14.48 -6.49
C TYR A 225 -10.23 -15.99 -6.23
N GLY A 226 -11.13 -16.35 -5.35
CA GLY A 226 -11.40 -17.77 -5.05
C GLY A 226 -10.15 -18.47 -4.50
N GLU A 227 -9.76 -19.55 -5.16
CA GLU A 227 -8.61 -20.37 -4.79
C GLU A 227 -7.28 -19.82 -5.30
N LEU A 228 -7.30 -18.75 -6.09
CA LEU A 228 -6.08 -18.13 -6.63
C LEU A 228 -5.29 -17.44 -5.50
N PRO A 229 -3.99 -17.22 -5.72
CA PRO A 229 -3.13 -16.69 -4.64
C PRO A 229 -3.61 -15.41 -3.97
N TYR A 230 -4.21 -14.48 -4.69
CA TYR A 230 -4.69 -13.24 -4.07
C TYR A 230 -5.96 -13.45 -3.22
N GLY A 231 -6.59 -14.61 -3.32
CA GLY A 231 -7.70 -14.98 -2.43
C GLY A 231 -7.23 -15.50 -1.07
N ILE A 232 -5.97 -15.87 -0.94
CA ILE A 232 -5.42 -16.37 0.33
C ILE A 232 -5.43 -15.21 1.34
N PRO A 233 -6.04 -15.40 2.53
CA PRO A 233 -6.03 -14.32 3.52
C PRO A 233 -4.62 -14.10 4.07
N PRO A 234 -4.05 -12.88 3.91
CA PRO A 234 -2.66 -12.66 4.35
C PRO A 234 -2.44 -12.83 5.84
N ASN A 235 -3.46 -12.58 6.64
CA ASN A 235 -3.36 -12.75 8.10
C ASN A 235 -3.60 -14.18 8.54
N GLY A 236 -3.84 -15.08 7.60
CA GLY A 236 -4.06 -16.49 7.92
C GLY A 236 -5.48 -16.77 8.42
N ASN A 237 -5.65 -17.98 8.93
CA ASN A 237 -6.85 -18.38 9.65
C ASN A 237 -6.43 -19.15 10.89
N GLU A 238 -7.39 -19.45 11.75
CA GLU A 238 -7.08 -20.11 13.03
C GLU A 238 -6.38 -21.46 12.82
N ASP A 239 -6.87 -22.25 11.86
CA ASP A 239 -6.28 -23.56 11.57
C ASP A 239 -4.85 -23.43 11.06
N SER A 240 -4.60 -22.58 10.06
CA SER A 240 -3.27 -22.45 9.47
C SER A 240 -2.27 -21.88 10.48
N LEU A 241 -2.67 -20.86 11.24
CA LEU A 241 -1.75 -20.25 12.22
C LEU A 241 -1.34 -21.25 13.29
N ASN A 242 -2.26 -22.13 13.72
CA ASN A 242 -1.93 -23.16 14.70
C ASN A 242 -1.05 -24.27 14.13
N ARG A 243 -1.06 -24.48 12.81
CA ARG A 243 -0.23 -25.51 12.16
C ARG A 243 1.17 -25.03 11.80
N ILE A 244 1.38 -23.73 11.64
CA ILE A 244 2.69 -23.20 11.22
C ILE A 244 3.72 -23.46 12.33
N GLY A 245 4.79 -24.13 11.98
CA GLY A 245 5.93 -24.35 12.88
C GLY A 245 7.20 -23.70 12.35
N THR A 246 8.26 -23.73 13.15
CA THR A 246 9.54 -23.10 12.77
C THR A 246 10.12 -23.72 11.50
N GLU A 247 9.88 -25.00 11.24
CA GLU A 247 10.34 -25.64 10.00
C GLU A 247 9.65 -25.06 8.77
N ASP A 248 8.36 -24.70 8.90
CA ASP A 248 7.65 -24.05 7.80
C ASP A 248 8.24 -22.67 7.49
N LEU A 249 8.60 -21.91 8.54
CA LEU A 249 9.25 -20.60 8.39
C LEU A 249 10.60 -20.74 7.70
N ARG A 250 11.42 -21.72 8.13
CA ARG A 250 12.73 -21.97 7.52
C ARG A 250 12.59 -22.34 6.05
N ARG A 251 11.66 -23.24 5.74
CA ARG A 251 11.43 -23.68 4.37
C ARG A 251 10.98 -22.50 3.48
N PHE A 252 10.08 -21.67 3.97
CA PHE A 252 9.61 -20.48 3.24
C PHE A 252 10.77 -19.51 2.99
N HIS A 253 11.57 -19.25 4.02
CA HIS A 253 12.73 -18.36 3.91
C HIS A 253 13.74 -18.90 2.91
N GLN A 254 14.07 -20.19 3.00
CA GLN A 254 15.04 -20.83 2.10
C GLN A 254 14.58 -20.82 0.65
N GLN A 255 13.27 -20.92 0.42
CA GLN A 255 12.74 -20.96 -0.94
C GLN A 255 12.65 -19.57 -1.56
N TYR A 256 12.24 -18.58 -0.81
CA TYR A 256 11.85 -17.28 -1.39
C TYR A 256 12.78 -16.12 -1.06
N TYR A 257 13.52 -16.19 0.07
CA TYR A 257 14.48 -15.13 0.42
C TYR A 257 15.84 -15.51 -0.17
N VAL A 258 15.92 -15.43 -1.48
CA VAL A 258 17.10 -15.86 -2.25
C VAL A 258 17.49 -14.78 -3.24
N ALA A 259 18.76 -14.77 -3.66
CA ALA A 259 19.28 -13.70 -4.50
C ALA A 259 18.55 -13.57 -5.84
N ALA A 260 18.19 -14.69 -6.47
CA ALA A 260 17.50 -14.66 -7.75
C ALA A 260 16.06 -14.12 -7.64
N ASN A 261 15.54 -13.95 -6.42
CA ASN A 261 14.17 -13.51 -6.14
C ASN A 261 14.14 -12.14 -5.46
N MET A 262 15.22 -11.35 -5.61
CA MET A 262 15.47 -10.16 -4.78
C MET A 262 15.65 -8.92 -5.67
N VAL A 263 15.09 -7.81 -5.21
CA VAL A 263 15.40 -6.46 -5.69
C VAL A 263 16.05 -5.71 -4.53
N VAL A 264 17.14 -5.00 -4.82
CA VAL A 264 17.80 -4.13 -3.83
C VAL A 264 17.64 -2.69 -4.30
N ALA A 265 16.96 -1.88 -3.48
CA ALA A 265 16.76 -0.47 -3.75
C ALA A 265 17.53 0.34 -2.71
N MET A 266 18.30 1.32 -3.15
CA MET A 266 19.12 2.14 -2.25
C MET A 266 19.07 3.59 -2.67
N ILE A 267 19.07 4.48 -1.69
CA ILE A 267 19.26 5.92 -1.91
C ILE A 267 20.00 6.50 -0.72
N GLY A 268 20.97 7.34 -0.98
CA GLY A 268 21.61 8.06 0.11
C GLY A 268 23.01 8.55 -0.20
N ASP A 269 23.70 8.86 0.88
CA ASP A 269 25.03 9.48 0.86
C ASP A 269 26.10 8.40 0.82
N ILE A 270 26.09 7.63 -0.27
CA ILE A 270 27.14 6.68 -0.64
C ILE A 270 27.39 6.81 -2.13
N ASP A 271 28.55 6.33 -2.59
CA ASP A 271 28.87 6.34 -4.02
C ASP A 271 28.49 4.99 -4.66
N ARG A 272 28.63 4.91 -5.96
CA ARG A 272 28.30 3.71 -6.74
C ARG A 272 29.12 2.48 -6.26
N THR A 273 30.40 2.67 -5.96
CA THR A 273 31.26 1.58 -5.49
C THR A 273 30.73 1.00 -4.16
N GLN A 274 30.36 1.87 -3.25
CA GLN A 274 29.78 1.46 -1.96
C GLN A 274 28.45 0.74 -2.17
N ALA A 275 27.62 1.22 -3.07
CA ALA A 275 26.33 0.59 -3.37
C ALA A 275 26.55 -0.81 -3.98
N GLU A 276 27.54 -0.95 -4.86
CA GLU A 276 27.88 -2.26 -5.44
C GLU A 276 28.32 -3.25 -4.35
N LEU A 277 29.12 -2.79 -3.38
CA LEU A 277 29.58 -3.66 -2.28
C LEU A 277 28.39 -4.12 -1.40
N ILE A 278 27.46 -3.22 -1.11
CA ILE A 278 26.27 -3.58 -0.31
C ILE A 278 25.45 -4.64 -1.04
N ALA A 279 25.16 -4.42 -2.30
CA ALA A 279 24.36 -5.37 -3.10
C ALA A 279 25.09 -6.72 -3.25
N LEU A 280 26.40 -6.68 -3.44
CA LEU A 280 27.20 -7.90 -3.56
C LEU A 280 27.21 -8.70 -2.25
N GLN A 281 27.27 -8.00 -1.13
CA GLN A 281 27.26 -8.69 0.18
C GLN A 281 25.90 -9.39 0.41
N LEU A 282 24.81 -8.74 0.08
CA LEU A 282 23.49 -9.38 0.14
C LEU A 282 23.43 -10.59 -0.79
N ASP A 283 23.93 -10.46 -1.99
CA ASP A 283 23.95 -11.53 -2.99
C ASP A 283 24.74 -12.74 -2.47
N LYS A 284 25.87 -12.51 -1.81
CA LYS A 284 26.74 -13.57 -1.30
C LYS A 284 26.16 -14.27 -0.07
N GLN A 285 25.50 -13.53 0.81
CA GLN A 285 24.99 -14.10 2.06
C GLN A 285 23.71 -14.91 1.87
N LEU A 286 23.01 -14.70 0.77
CA LEU A 286 21.79 -15.44 0.46
C LEU A 286 22.09 -16.60 -0.48
N PRO A 287 21.30 -17.68 -0.43
CA PRO A 287 21.37 -18.67 -1.51
C PRO A 287 21.05 -18.02 -2.84
N ALA A 288 21.66 -18.54 -3.91
CA ALA A 288 21.35 -18.04 -5.25
C ALA A 288 19.87 -18.27 -5.57
N GLY A 289 19.40 -19.47 -5.42
CA GLY A 289 18.00 -19.85 -5.56
C GLY A 289 17.42 -19.67 -6.93
N GLN A 290 16.10 -19.62 -6.98
CA GLN A 290 15.32 -19.43 -8.21
C GLN A 290 14.31 -18.32 -7.98
N PRO A 291 13.96 -17.54 -9.01
CA PRO A 291 12.85 -16.59 -8.87
C PRO A 291 11.53 -17.34 -8.64
N ALA A 292 10.63 -16.72 -7.89
CA ALA A 292 9.30 -17.28 -7.69
C ALA A 292 8.59 -17.42 -9.04
N PRO A 293 7.80 -18.47 -9.24
CA PRO A 293 7.14 -18.66 -10.54
C PRO A 293 6.03 -17.62 -10.75
N PRO A 294 5.66 -17.36 -12.00
CA PRO A 294 4.54 -16.46 -12.29
C PRO A 294 3.26 -16.92 -11.60
N LEU A 295 2.44 -15.96 -11.16
CA LEU A 295 1.15 -16.27 -10.55
C LEU A 295 0.13 -16.65 -11.64
N PRO A 296 -0.80 -17.58 -11.34
CA PRO A 296 -1.89 -17.86 -12.26
C PRO A 296 -2.74 -16.63 -12.51
N ALA A 297 -3.21 -16.46 -13.76
CA ALA A 297 -4.05 -15.32 -14.12
C ALA A 297 -5.43 -15.44 -13.51
N ALA A 298 -5.98 -14.33 -13.03
CA ALA A 298 -7.36 -14.25 -12.59
C ALA A 298 -8.27 -13.95 -13.75
N ASN A 299 -9.52 -14.38 -13.67
CA ASN A 299 -10.52 -14.16 -14.72
C ASN A 299 -11.50 -13.08 -14.28
N LYS A 300 -11.91 -12.26 -15.25
CA LYS A 300 -12.96 -11.28 -15.03
C LYS A 300 -14.27 -11.97 -14.66
N LEU A 301 -15.06 -11.30 -13.82
CA LEU A 301 -16.41 -11.76 -13.49
C LEU A 301 -17.28 -11.76 -14.76
N GLN A 302 -18.06 -12.82 -14.94
CA GLN A 302 -18.95 -12.96 -16.09
C GLN A 302 -20.36 -12.47 -15.79
N GLN A 303 -20.70 -12.31 -14.51
CA GLN A 303 -22.02 -11.86 -14.08
C GLN A 303 -21.88 -11.17 -12.73
N ALA A 304 -22.89 -10.41 -12.35
CA ALA A 304 -22.95 -9.76 -11.05
C ALA A 304 -23.01 -10.81 -9.94
N ILE A 305 -22.26 -10.54 -8.87
CA ILE A 305 -22.24 -11.40 -7.67
C ILE A 305 -22.57 -10.50 -6.47
N GLN A 306 -23.45 -10.99 -5.60
CA GLN A 306 -23.77 -10.30 -4.35
C GLN A 306 -23.51 -11.22 -3.18
N GLU A 307 -22.88 -10.68 -2.14
CA GLU A 307 -22.69 -11.40 -0.89
C GLU A 307 -22.99 -10.46 0.26
N HIS A 308 -23.79 -10.94 1.20
CA HIS A 308 -24.08 -10.21 2.43
C HIS A 308 -23.49 -10.94 3.62
N VAL A 309 -22.74 -10.20 4.45
CA VAL A 309 -22.20 -10.69 5.71
C VAL A 309 -23.06 -10.08 6.82
N GLU A 310 -23.86 -10.90 7.49
CA GLU A 310 -24.71 -10.42 8.58
C GLU A 310 -23.83 -10.02 9.77
N PHE A 311 -24.04 -8.80 10.27
CA PHE A 311 -23.31 -8.29 11.41
C PHE A 311 -24.22 -7.33 12.19
N PRO A 312 -24.24 -7.42 13.53
CA PRO A 312 -25.21 -6.63 14.33
C PRO A 312 -24.71 -5.18 14.49
N SER A 313 -24.73 -4.45 13.38
CA SER A 313 -24.36 -3.04 13.33
C SER A 313 -25.41 -2.27 12.55
N SER A 314 -25.77 -1.10 13.05
CA SER A 314 -26.70 -0.19 12.36
C SER A 314 -26.04 0.51 11.17
N GLN A 315 -24.73 0.36 11.02
CA GLN A 315 -23.96 0.83 9.87
C GLN A 315 -23.59 -0.37 9.00
N THR A 316 -23.73 -0.22 7.68
CA THR A 316 -23.37 -1.26 6.72
C THR A 316 -22.14 -0.80 5.95
N HIS A 317 -21.12 -1.66 5.90
CA HIS A 317 -19.97 -1.47 5.05
C HIS A 317 -20.27 -2.07 3.67
N ILE A 318 -19.99 -1.31 2.63
CA ILE A 318 -20.26 -1.69 1.25
C ILE A 318 -18.96 -1.68 0.47
N MET A 319 -18.69 -2.77 -0.26
CA MET A 319 -17.58 -2.84 -1.23
C MET A 319 -18.16 -3.30 -2.56
N VAL A 320 -17.89 -2.53 -3.61
CA VAL A 320 -18.36 -2.84 -4.97
C VAL A 320 -17.17 -2.77 -5.90
N GLY A 321 -16.99 -3.77 -6.75
CA GLY A 321 -15.91 -3.71 -7.71
C GLY A 321 -15.76 -4.98 -8.53
N GLY A 322 -14.54 -5.18 -8.98
CA GLY A 322 -14.19 -6.33 -9.81
C GLY A 322 -12.70 -6.38 -10.03
N LEU A 323 -12.30 -7.16 -11.03
CA LEU A 323 -10.90 -7.29 -11.38
C LEU A 323 -10.43 -6.00 -12.05
N GLY A 324 -9.30 -5.45 -11.59
CA GLY A 324 -8.68 -4.28 -12.17
C GLY A 324 -7.54 -4.65 -13.11
N VAL A 325 -6.38 -4.02 -12.90
CA VAL A 325 -5.22 -4.19 -13.79
C VAL A 325 -3.99 -4.59 -12.99
N LYS A 326 -2.99 -5.11 -13.70
CA LYS A 326 -1.67 -5.36 -13.14
C LYS A 326 -0.80 -4.12 -13.23
N ARG A 327 0.26 -4.07 -12.43
CA ARG A 327 1.26 -3.01 -12.55
C ARG A 327 1.87 -3.02 -13.93
N GLY A 328 2.07 -1.82 -14.47
CA GLY A 328 2.65 -1.67 -15.80
C GLY A 328 1.64 -1.74 -16.94
N ASP A 329 0.36 -1.88 -16.64
CA ASP A 329 -0.68 -1.88 -17.67
C ASP A 329 -0.62 -0.58 -18.46
N PRO A 330 -0.71 -0.63 -19.82
CA PRO A 330 -0.66 0.60 -20.62
C PRO A 330 -1.78 1.59 -20.32
N ASP A 331 -2.91 1.14 -19.80
CA ASP A 331 -4.03 2.03 -19.45
C ASP A 331 -3.86 2.70 -18.08
N TRP A 332 -2.74 2.46 -17.37
CA TRP A 332 -2.64 2.86 -15.97
C TRP A 332 -2.88 4.35 -15.75
N PHE A 333 -2.24 5.23 -16.56
CA PHE A 333 -2.37 6.66 -16.29
C PHE A 333 -3.79 7.17 -16.61
N ALA A 334 -4.44 6.60 -17.62
CA ALA A 334 -5.85 6.94 -17.88
C ALA A 334 -6.75 6.49 -16.72
N LEU A 335 -6.51 5.29 -16.19
CA LEU A 335 -7.27 4.80 -15.03
C LEU A 335 -6.97 5.61 -13.78
N TYR A 336 -5.71 5.96 -13.57
CA TYR A 336 -5.29 6.73 -12.40
C TYR A 336 -5.93 8.12 -12.38
N VAL A 337 -5.88 8.83 -13.50
CA VAL A 337 -6.50 10.14 -13.60
C VAL A 337 -8.03 10.01 -13.49
N GLY A 338 -8.62 9.03 -14.16
CA GLY A 338 -10.06 8.80 -14.08
C GLY A 338 -10.52 8.46 -12.67
N ASN A 339 -9.74 7.68 -11.96
CA ASN A 339 -10.06 7.32 -10.58
C ASN A 339 -10.02 8.54 -9.65
N GLU A 340 -9.10 9.46 -9.89
CA GLU A 340 -9.06 10.73 -9.15
C GLU A 340 -10.40 11.47 -9.28
N ILE A 341 -10.96 11.46 -10.48
CA ILE A 341 -12.25 12.12 -10.74
C ILE A 341 -13.40 11.33 -10.09
N LEU A 342 -13.39 10.01 -10.24
CA LEU A 342 -14.48 9.16 -9.76
C LEU A 342 -14.59 9.13 -8.24
N GLY A 343 -13.51 8.82 -7.53
CA GLY A 343 -13.61 8.62 -6.10
C GLY A 343 -12.33 8.73 -5.30
N ALA A 344 -11.15 8.95 -5.93
CA ALA A 344 -9.90 9.08 -5.17
C ALA A 344 -9.56 10.53 -4.85
N GLY A 345 -10.19 11.49 -5.50
CA GLY A 345 -9.88 12.92 -5.36
C GLY A 345 -10.52 13.61 -4.16
N GLY A 346 -10.93 12.85 -3.16
CA GLY A 346 -11.50 13.43 -1.95
C GLY A 346 -12.91 13.97 -2.16
N PHE A 347 -13.23 15.06 -1.50
CA PHE A 347 -14.60 15.58 -1.47
C PHE A 347 -15.06 16.11 -2.81
N SER A 348 -14.16 16.47 -3.72
CA SER A 348 -14.54 16.94 -5.04
C SER A 348 -14.80 15.83 -6.06
N SER A 349 -14.54 14.55 -5.68
CA SER A 349 -14.81 13.43 -6.57
C SER A 349 -16.31 13.25 -6.77
N ARG A 350 -16.68 12.62 -7.91
CA ARG A 350 -18.11 12.41 -8.23
C ARG A 350 -18.84 11.62 -7.17
N LEU A 351 -18.22 10.54 -6.69
CA LEU A 351 -18.89 9.68 -5.70
C LEU A 351 -19.13 10.44 -4.40
N ASN A 352 -18.16 11.22 -3.94
CA ASN A 352 -18.36 12.01 -2.73
C ASN A 352 -19.39 13.12 -2.96
N GLN A 353 -19.35 13.78 -4.12
CA GLN A 353 -20.32 14.83 -4.43
C GLN A 353 -21.75 14.29 -4.38
N ILE A 354 -21.98 13.14 -5.01
CA ILE A 354 -23.33 12.59 -5.15
C ILE A 354 -23.79 11.89 -3.86
N ILE A 355 -22.97 10.98 -3.32
CA ILE A 355 -23.41 10.14 -2.20
C ILE A 355 -23.31 10.89 -0.88
N ARG A 356 -22.23 11.65 -0.68
CA ARG A 356 -22.00 12.37 0.58
C ARG A 356 -22.67 13.74 0.57
N GLN A 357 -22.33 14.62 -0.38
CA GLN A 357 -22.76 16.02 -0.31
C GLN A 357 -24.22 16.18 -0.70
N ASP A 358 -24.63 15.60 -1.83
CA ASP A 358 -25.98 15.79 -2.33
C ASP A 358 -27.03 15.00 -1.56
N HIS A 359 -26.67 13.80 -1.06
CA HIS A 359 -27.64 12.90 -0.46
C HIS A 359 -27.36 12.54 1.01
N GLY A 360 -26.18 12.87 1.53
CA GLY A 360 -25.86 12.64 2.94
C GLY A 360 -25.85 11.17 3.39
N LEU A 361 -25.55 10.23 2.47
CA LEU A 361 -25.70 8.81 2.74
C LEU A 361 -24.45 8.20 3.37
N ALA A 362 -23.27 8.86 3.22
CA ALA A 362 -22.01 8.37 3.73
C ALA A 362 -21.16 9.53 4.18
N TYR A 363 -20.28 9.27 5.15
CA TYR A 363 -19.28 10.27 5.55
C TYR A 363 -18.21 10.45 4.49
N SER A 364 -17.83 9.35 3.83
CA SER A 364 -16.86 9.38 2.74
C SER A 364 -17.08 8.17 1.84
N VAL A 365 -16.71 8.34 0.56
CA VAL A 365 -16.75 7.29 -0.45
C VAL A 365 -15.42 7.33 -1.18
N TYR A 366 -14.79 6.17 -1.38
CA TYR A 366 -13.51 6.08 -2.08
C TYR A 366 -13.55 5.01 -3.14
N SER A 367 -12.88 5.27 -4.26
CA SER A 367 -12.61 4.25 -5.28
C SER A 367 -11.10 4.03 -5.37
N HIS A 368 -10.72 2.79 -5.65
CA HIS A 368 -9.32 2.36 -5.65
C HIS A 368 -9.05 1.42 -6.82
N PHE A 369 -7.91 1.61 -7.47
CA PHE A 369 -7.25 0.57 -8.24
C PHE A 369 -6.03 0.12 -7.44
N ILE A 370 -5.89 -1.20 -7.27
CA ILE A 370 -4.79 -1.79 -6.50
C ILE A 370 -3.99 -2.69 -7.44
N PRO A 371 -3.21 -2.12 -8.37
CA PRO A 371 -2.45 -2.94 -9.31
C PRO A 371 -1.35 -3.71 -8.59
N MET A 372 -1.19 -4.98 -8.96
CA MET A 372 -0.22 -5.88 -8.38
C MET A 372 0.52 -6.60 -9.51
N ALA A 373 1.30 -7.64 -9.18
CA ALA A 373 2.00 -8.44 -10.19
C ALA A 373 1.00 -9.14 -11.11
N GLY A 374 -0.09 -9.66 -10.55
CA GLY A 374 -1.27 -10.04 -11.32
C GLY A 374 -2.31 -8.93 -11.25
N ALA A 375 -3.43 -9.10 -11.95
CA ALA A 375 -4.49 -8.09 -11.91
C ALA A 375 -5.03 -7.97 -10.48
N GLY A 376 -4.85 -6.79 -9.90
CA GLY A 376 -5.42 -6.45 -8.61
C GLY A 376 -6.83 -5.93 -8.77
N PRO A 377 -7.54 -5.68 -7.66
CA PRO A 377 -8.94 -5.27 -7.77
C PRO A 377 -9.11 -3.80 -8.13
N PHE A 378 -10.26 -3.51 -8.71
CA PHE A 378 -10.89 -2.21 -8.67
C PHE A 378 -12.02 -2.29 -7.65
N LEU A 379 -12.08 -1.34 -6.71
CA LEU A 379 -13.14 -1.37 -5.71
C LEU A 379 -13.56 0.02 -5.27
N ILE A 380 -14.83 0.13 -4.91
CA ILE A 380 -15.41 1.32 -4.28
C ILE A 380 -15.87 0.88 -2.89
N ASN A 381 -15.54 1.67 -1.87
CA ASN A 381 -15.97 1.34 -0.51
C ASN A 381 -16.58 2.56 0.16
N LEU A 382 -17.59 2.28 0.96
CA LEU A 382 -18.26 3.29 1.77
C LEU A 382 -18.95 2.62 2.96
N GLN A 383 -19.38 3.46 3.90
CA GLN A 383 -20.15 3.02 5.06
C GLN A 383 -21.39 3.90 5.12
N THR A 384 -22.56 3.27 5.27
CA THR A 384 -23.84 3.96 5.33
C THR A 384 -24.72 3.33 6.42
N ARG A 385 -25.76 4.04 6.84
CA ARG A 385 -26.77 3.44 7.72
C ARG A 385 -27.42 2.25 7.03
N SER A 386 -27.68 1.17 7.79
CA SER A 386 -28.19 -0.07 7.21
C SER A 386 -29.51 0.13 6.47
N ASP A 387 -30.37 1.03 6.96
CA ASP A 387 -31.64 1.33 6.31
C ASP A 387 -31.51 2.16 5.03
N GLN A 388 -30.28 2.62 4.72
CA GLN A 388 -29.99 3.39 3.51
C GLN A 388 -29.12 2.62 2.50
N THR A 389 -28.86 1.36 2.76
CA THR A 389 -27.93 0.56 1.91
C THR A 389 -28.40 0.52 0.46
N ARG A 390 -29.70 0.25 0.23
CA ARG A 390 -30.24 0.16 -1.12
C ARG A 390 -30.08 1.49 -1.87
N GLN A 391 -30.41 2.59 -1.21
CA GLN A 391 -30.30 3.91 -1.84
C GLN A 391 -28.85 4.23 -2.18
N ALA A 392 -27.92 3.94 -1.27
CA ALA A 392 -26.48 4.17 -1.50
C ALA A 392 -25.98 3.33 -2.68
N LEU A 393 -26.37 2.05 -2.73
CA LEU A 393 -25.98 1.16 -3.83
C LEU A 393 -26.54 1.63 -5.17
N ASP A 394 -27.79 2.06 -5.21
CA ASP A 394 -28.40 2.56 -6.45
C ASP A 394 -27.67 3.78 -6.97
N LEU A 395 -27.34 4.73 -6.09
CA LEU A 395 -26.59 5.93 -6.47
C LEU A 395 -25.17 5.59 -6.91
N LEU A 396 -24.50 4.69 -6.21
CA LEU A 396 -23.16 4.25 -6.58
C LEU A 396 -23.16 3.62 -7.96
N ASN A 397 -24.08 2.69 -8.21
CA ASN A 397 -24.16 1.98 -9.49
C ASN A 397 -24.50 2.93 -10.63
N THR A 398 -25.42 3.88 -10.41
CA THR A 398 -25.79 4.86 -11.41
C THR A 398 -24.61 5.78 -11.73
N THR A 399 -23.91 6.24 -10.70
CA THR A 399 -22.75 7.12 -10.88
C THR A 399 -21.63 6.41 -11.62
N LEU A 400 -21.34 5.17 -11.24
CA LEU A 400 -20.30 4.38 -11.90
C LEU A 400 -20.66 4.08 -13.34
N SER A 401 -21.89 3.66 -13.62
CA SER A 401 -22.34 3.36 -14.98
C SER A 401 -22.28 4.59 -15.87
N ASP A 402 -22.68 5.75 -15.36
CA ASP A 402 -22.58 6.99 -16.09
C ASP A 402 -21.13 7.35 -16.41
N PHE A 403 -20.24 7.22 -15.43
CA PHE A 403 -18.82 7.52 -15.62
C PHE A 403 -18.21 6.60 -16.68
N VAL A 404 -18.51 5.30 -16.62
CA VAL A 404 -17.99 4.34 -17.60
C VAL A 404 -18.51 4.63 -19.01
N ARG A 405 -19.81 4.97 -19.11
CA ARG A 405 -20.44 5.22 -20.42
C ARG A 405 -19.94 6.51 -21.05
N ASN A 406 -19.89 7.59 -20.27
CA ASN A 406 -19.69 8.93 -20.80
C ASN A 406 -18.30 9.52 -20.54
N GLY A 407 -17.57 8.97 -19.55
CA GLY A 407 -16.28 9.51 -19.14
C GLY A 407 -16.42 10.82 -18.36
N PRO A 408 -15.29 11.45 -18.07
CA PRO A 408 -15.30 12.73 -17.36
C PRO A 408 -15.60 13.90 -18.29
N THR A 409 -15.93 15.04 -17.72
CA THR A 409 -15.95 16.30 -18.45
C THR A 409 -14.50 16.82 -18.60
N ALA A 410 -14.29 17.72 -19.56
CA ALA A 410 -13.00 18.38 -19.74
C ALA A 410 -12.58 19.14 -18.48
N GLN A 411 -13.55 19.76 -17.82
CA GLN A 411 -13.29 20.52 -16.59
C GLN A 411 -12.84 19.62 -15.44
N GLU A 412 -13.49 18.47 -15.27
CA GLU A 412 -13.09 17.46 -14.28
C GLU A 412 -11.68 16.96 -14.55
N LEU A 413 -11.37 16.69 -15.82
CA LEU A 413 -10.04 16.22 -16.22
C LEU A 413 -8.97 17.24 -15.88
N ASP A 414 -9.18 18.52 -16.23
CA ASP A 414 -8.22 19.58 -15.93
C ASP A 414 -7.97 19.70 -14.43
N ALA A 415 -9.03 19.66 -13.62
CA ALA A 415 -8.91 19.77 -12.17
C ALA A 415 -8.15 18.56 -11.58
N ALA A 416 -8.42 17.36 -12.07
CA ALA A 416 -7.73 16.16 -11.62
C ALA A 416 -6.24 16.21 -11.96
N LYS A 417 -5.92 16.63 -13.17
CA LYS A 417 -4.51 16.76 -13.59
C LYS A 417 -3.78 17.77 -12.72
N ARG A 418 -4.37 18.94 -12.48
CA ARG A 418 -3.75 19.95 -11.64
C ARG A 418 -3.49 19.43 -10.23
N HIS A 419 -4.44 18.69 -9.67
CA HIS A 419 -4.29 18.13 -8.33
C HIS A 419 -3.19 17.07 -8.26
N ILE A 420 -3.15 16.17 -9.25
CA ILE A 420 -2.12 15.13 -9.31
C ILE A 420 -0.74 15.76 -9.49
N LEU A 421 -0.61 16.68 -10.44
CA LEU A 421 0.69 17.30 -10.75
C LEU A 421 1.16 18.20 -9.62
N GLY A 422 0.24 18.88 -8.94
CA GLY A 422 0.60 19.70 -7.78
C GLY A 422 1.06 18.90 -6.58
N SER A 423 0.57 17.68 -6.43
CA SER A 423 0.96 16.81 -5.30
C SER A 423 2.16 15.93 -5.60
N PHE A 424 2.53 15.76 -6.86
CA PHE A 424 3.63 14.86 -7.25
C PHE A 424 4.97 15.23 -6.60
N PRO A 425 5.37 16.52 -6.52
CA PRO A 425 6.63 16.84 -5.85
C PRO A 425 6.69 16.38 -4.39
N LEU A 426 5.55 16.33 -3.69
CA LEU A 426 5.51 15.81 -2.32
C LEU A 426 5.74 14.30 -2.28
N GLN A 427 5.32 13.59 -3.32
CA GLN A 427 5.49 12.13 -3.40
C GLN A 427 6.96 11.74 -3.64
N THR A 428 7.80 12.65 -4.12
CA THR A 428 9.22 12.41 -4.37
C THR A 428 10.11 13.34 -3.55
N ALA A 429 9.59 13.92 -2.47
CA ALA A 429 10.30 14.94 -1.70
C ALA A 429 11.34 14.36 -0.74
N SER A 430 11.22 13.10 -0.35
CA SER A 430 12.11 12.50 0.64
C SER A 430 12.79 11.26 0.07
N ASN A 431 13.96 10.93 0.63
CA ASN A 431 14.65 9.68 0.27
C ASN A 431 13.77 8.47 0.56
N SER A 432 13.01 8.49 1.64
CA SER A 432 12.10 7.42 1.98
C SER A 432 11.06 7.19 0.88
N ASN A 433 10.48 8.26 0.34
CA ASN A 433 9.52 8.15 -0.76
C ASN A 433 10.19 7.63 -2.04
N ILE A 434 11.39 8.14 -2.33
CA ILE A 434 12.10 7.72 -3.55
C ILE A 434 12.48 6.24 -3.47
N VAL A 435 12.99 5.76 -2.33
CA VAL A 435 13.38 4.35 -2.22
C VAL A 435 12.15 3.42 -2.34
N ASP A 436 10.99 3.88 -1.90
CA ASP A 436 9.74 3.13 -2.11
C ASP A 436 9.45 3.00 -3.62
N TYR A 437 9.60 4.08 -4.37
CA TYR A 437 9.45 4.03 -5.83
C TYR A 437 10.49 3.11 -6.48
N LEU A 438 11.75 3.16 -6.01
CA LEU A 438 12.79 2.28 -6.55
C LEU A 438 12.43 0.80 -6.35
N GLY A 439 11.94 0.47 -5.17
CA GLY A 439 11.48 -0.89 -4.89
C GLY A 439 10.34 -1.32 -5.81
N MET A 440 9.38 -0.43 -6.03
CA MET A 440 8.25 -0.69 -6.93
C MET A 440 8.72 -0.85 -8.38
N ILE A 441 9.57 0.08 -8.84
CA ILE A 441 10.09 0.04 -10.21
C ILE A 441 10.85 -1.28 -10.43
N GLY A 442 11.70 -1.67 -9.49
CA GLY A 442 12.47 -2.89 -9.61
C GLY A 442 11.61 -4.14 -9.56
N PHE A 443 10.68 -4.20 -8.59
CA PHE A 443 9.87 -5.39 -8.39
C PHE A 443 8.90 -5.62 -9.56
N TYR A 444 8.24 -4.57 -10.04
CA TYR A 444 7.26 -4.67 -11.12
C TYR A 444 7.85 -4.47 -12.50
N ASP A 445 9.16 -4.34 -12.60
CA ASP A 445 9.89 -4.17 -13.87
C ASP A 445 9.34 -2.98 -14.67
N LEU A 446 9.14 -1.86 -13.99
CA LEU A 446 8.72 -0.63 -14.64
C LEU A 446 9.95 0.06 -15.27
N PRO A 447 9.75 0.95 -16.24
CA PRO A 447 10.89 1.66 -16.83
C PRO A 447 11.66 2.49 -15.80
N LEU A 448 12.99 2.56 -15.94
CA LEU A 448 13.82 3.34 -15.02
C LEU A 448 13.47 4.83 -15.04
N ASN A 449 12.91 5.31 -16.15
CA ASN A 449 12.48 6.70 -16.27
C ASN A 449 11.03 6.94 -15.82
N TYR A 450 10.46 5.99 -15.06
CA TYR A 450 9.06 6.06 -14.61
C TYR A 450 8.75 7.39 -13.92
N LEU A 451 9.64 7.83 -13.00
CA LEU A 451 9.43 9.09 -12.29
C LEU A 451 9.62 10.30 -13.21
N ASP A 452 10.57 10.22 -14.12
CA ASP A 452 10.85 11.32 -15.05
C ASP A 452 9.70 11.56 -16.03
N THR A 453 9.01 10.49 -16.44
CA THR A 453 7.93 10.57 -17.43
C THR A 453 6.55 10.69 -16.79
N TYR A 454 6.46 10.64 -15.47
CA TYR A 454 5.18 10.60 -14.74
C TYR A 454 4.32 11.83 -15.08
N ILE A 455 4.90 13.03 -14.98
CA ILE A 455 4.17 14.28 -15.25
C ILE A 455 3.66 14.28 -16.69
N GLY A 456 4.52 13.95 -17.65
CA GLY A 456 4.11 13.90 -19.06
C GLY A 456 3.01 12.88 -19.33
N ASN A 457 3.09 11.72 -18.68
CA ASN A 457 2.07 10.70 -18.84
C ASN A 457 0.71 11.16 -18.31
N VAL A 458 0.70 11.87 -17.19
CA VAL A 458 -0.54 12.44 -16.65
C VAL A 458 -1.06 13.54 -17.58
N GLU A 459 -0.19 14.43 -18.04
CA GLU A 459 -0.59 15.55 -18.91
C GLU A 459 -1.21 15.09 -20.23
N GLN A 460 -0.74 13.97 -20.78
CA GLN A 460 -1.18 13.44 -22.07
C GLN A 460 -2.55 12.77 -22.01
N VAL A 461 -3.07 12.45 -20.83
CA VAL A 461 -4.37 11.78 -20.72
C VAL A 461 -5.49 12.70 -21.21
N GLU A 462 -6.32 12.19 -22.10
CA GLU A 462 -7.48 12.90 -22.64
C GLU A 462 -8.78 12.28 -22.11
N VAL A 463 -9.88 13.02 -22.24
CA VAL A 463 -11.21 12.55 -21.79
C VAL A 463 -11.52 11.17 -22.40
N ASP A 464 -11.27 11.02 -23.70
CA ASP A 464 -11.57 9.77 -24.38
C ASP A 464 -10.67 8.61 -23.91
N ASP A 465 -9.43 8.90 -23.53
CA ASP A 465 -8.54 7.88 -22.96
C ASP A 465 -9.13 7.30 -21.66
N VAL A 466 -9.63 8.19 -20.80
CA VAL A 466 -10.26 7.78 -19.54
C VAL A 466 -11.50 6.94 -19.83
N ARG A 467 -12.37 7.41 -20.70
CA ARG A 467 -13.60 6.70 -21.05
C ARG A 467 -13.31 5.31 -21.58
N GLN A 468 -12.39 5.21 -22.54
CA GLN A 468 -12.06 3.90 -23.15
C GLN A 468 -11.41 2.96 -22.16
N ALA A 469 -10.51 3.46 -21.30
CA ALA A 469 -9.84 2.60 -20.31
C ALA A 469 -10.86 2.05 -19.30
N PHE A 470 -11.76 2.90 -18.81
CA PHE A 470 -12.79 2.43 -17.88
C PHE A 470 -13.73 1.43 -18.54
N GLN A 471 -14.09 1.65 -19.81
CA GLN A 471 -14.95 0.70 -20.54
C GLN A 471 -14.29 -0.67 -20.70
N ARG A 472 -12.95 -0.70 -20.89
CA ARG A 472 -12.23 -1.99 -20.98
C ARG A 472 -12.18 -2.72 -19.66
N ILE A 473 -12.04 -2.01 -18.56
CA ILE A 473 -11.69 -2.61 -17.26
C ILE A 473 -12.92 -2.80 -16.37
N VAL A 474 -13.82 -1.80 -16.32
CA VAL A 474 -14.95 -1.81 -15.40
C VAL A 474 -16.21 -2.23 -16.15
N GLN A 475 -16.82 -3.32 -15.71
CA GLN A 475 -18.04 -3.87 -16.31
C GLN A 475 -19.19 -3.63 -15.34
N PRO A 476 -19.99 -2.55 -15.53
CA PRO A 476 -21.04 -2.23 -14.53
C PRO A 476 -22.10 -3.33 -14.36
N ASP A 477 -22.27 -4.18 -15.37
CA ASP A 477 -23.25 -5.27 -15.29
C ASP A 477 -22.70 -6.55 -14.65
N ALA A 478 -21.40 -6.59 -14.32
CA ALA A 478 -20.75 -7.78 -13.77
C ALA A 478 -19.86 -7.39 -12.58
N LEU A 479 -20.44 -6.67 -11.63
CA LEU A 479 -19.73 -6.24 -10.43
C LEU A 479 -19.98 -7.18 -9.26
N LEU A 480 -18.99 -7.30 -8.41
CA LEU A 480 -19.09 -7.94 -7.11
C LEU A 480 -19.52 -6.89 -6.10
N THR A 481 -20.62 -7.16 -5.39
CA THR A 481 -21.10 -6.30 -4.30
C THR A 481 -21.05 -7.10 -3.01
N VAL A 482 -20.33 -6.60 -2.03
CA VAL A 482 -20.26 -7.18 -0.68
C VAL A 482 -20.79 -6.15 0.30
N THR A 483 -21.72 -6.58 1.15
CA THR A 483 -22.22 -5.76 2.25
C THR A 483 -21.98 -6.48 3.57
N ALA A 484 -21.66 -5.71 4.63
CA ALA A 484 -21.51 -6.25 5.98
C ALA A 484 -22.19 -5.31 6.96
N GLY A 485 -23.23 -5.81 7.61
CA GLY A 485 -24.06 -5.06 8.53
C GLY A 485 -25.38 -5.77 8.73
N GLN A 486 -26.36 -5.10 9.34
CA GLN A 486 -27.69 -5.65 9.51
C GLN A 486 -28.40 -5.74 8.17
N ASP A 487 -29.08 -6.85 7.93
CA ASP A 487 -29.93 -6.98 6.76
C ASP A 487 -31.21 -6.19 6.97
N SER A 488 -31.28 -5.01 6.39
CA SER A 488 -32.47 -4.17 6.46
C SER A 488 -33.46 -4.42 5.30
N GLY A 489 -33.09 -5.34 4.40
CA GLY A 489 -33.83 -5.53 3.15
C GLY A 489 -34.77 -6.73 3.11
N ALA A 490 -34.81 -7.51 4.18
CA ALA A 490 -35.62 -8.71 4.19
C ALA A 490 -37.11 -8.44 4.52
N ALA A 491 -37.44 -7.22 4.84
CA ALA A 491 -38.85 -6.91 5.18
C ALA A 491 -39.45 -6.05 4.09
N GLU A 492 -40.52 -6.54 3.58
CA GLU A 492 -41.52 -5.89 2.72
C GLU A 492 -41.47 -6.34 1.28
N THR A 493 -41.72 -7.61 1.10
CA THR A 493 -42.66 -7.97 0.09
C THR A 493 -44.02 -7.60 0.65
N VAL A 494 -44.45 -6.40 0.34
CA VAL A 494 -45.86 -6.03 0.57
C VAL A 494 -46.70 -6.87 -0.38
N PRO A 495 -47.80 -7.47 0.08
CA PRO A 495 -48.61 -8.33 -0.78
C PRO A 495 -49.30 -7.62 -1.93
#